data_1ec5fbc66d2ebd1a8aa19004c00e7385
#
_entry.id   1ec5fbc66d2ebd1a8aa19004c00e7385
#
_cell.length_a   1.000
_cell.length_b   1.000
_cell.length_c   1.000
_cell.angle_alpha   90.00
_cell.angle_beta   90.00
_cell.angle_gamma   90.00
#
_symmetry.space_group_name_H-M   'P 1'
#
loop_
_entity.id
_entity.type
_entity.pdbx_description
1 polymer ?
#
loop_
_entity_poly.entity_id
_entity_poly.type
_entity_poly.pdbx_seq_one_letter_code
_entity_poly.pdbx_strand_id
1 'polypeptide(L)'
;MIDVLVIGARGRMGTLVSTTVAAEPDMRLVGLVDPAFRDGERAAAPTFSDLDAALREISPTVAVEFSTPASVYENCRRTLAAGVNTVVGATGLTDEQTGELERLAAAHGAGLFIAPNFALGAVLVMRFAAEAARYYGRAEIVELHHEKKVDAPSGTALRTARLMRAQEGATLVSAGEGPPSRGQLVEGIPVHSVRLPGLVAHQEVLFGGTGELLTLRHDSLSHESFMPGVLLAIRKTARLSGTVIGLERLLD
;
A
#
# COMPACT_ATOMS: atom_id res chain seq x y z
N MET A 1 -20.45 -11.45 -6.60
CA MET A 1 -19.21 -11.40 -7.43
C MET A 1 -18.82 -9.93 -7.53
N ILE A 2 -17.54 -9.60 -7.32
CA ILE A 2 -17.04 -8.23 -7.37
C ILE A 2 -16.47 -7.98 -8.76
N ASP A 3 -17.02 -7.01 -9.48
CA ASP A 3 -16.55 -6.60 -10.79
C ASP A 3 -15.37 -5.64 -10.66
N VAL A 4 -14.19 -6.04 -11.16
CA VAL A 4 -12.93 -5.34 -10.96
C VAL A 4 -12.40 -4.78 -12.28
N LEU A 5 -12.10 -3.48 -12.29
CA LEU A 5 -11.36 -2.77 -13.33
C LEU A 5 -9.93 -2.55 -12.86
N VAL A 6 -8.93 -2.88 -13.67
CA VAL A 6 -7.52 -2.63 -13.35
C VAL A 6 -6.97 -1.51 -14.21
N ILE A 7 -6.41 -0.46 -13.57
CA ILE A 7 -5.81 0.71 -14.21
C ILE A 7 -4.30 0.64 -14.06
N GLY A 8 -3.55 0.92 -15.14
CA GLY A 8 -2.12 0.66 -15.25
C GLY A 8 -1.83 -0.82 -15.52
N ALA A 9 -2.72 -1.49 -16.25
CA ALA A 9 -2.78 -2.94 -16.40
C ALA A 9 -1.55 -3.55 -17.11
N ARG A 10 -0.79 -2.79 -17.92
CA ARG A 10 0.45 -3.25 -18.55
C ARG A 10 1.69 -3.06 -17.68
N GLY A 11 1.56 -2.33 -16.58
CA GLY A 11 2.61 -2.22 -15.58
C GLY A 11 2.84 -3.54 -14.84
N ARG A 12 3.99 -3.67 -14.18
CA ARG A 12 4.36 -4.86 -13.39
C ARG A 12 3.28 -5.26 -12.38
N MET A 13 2.84 -4.29 -11.58
CA MET A 13 1.78 -4.53 -10.59
C MET A 13 0.42 -4.77 -11.24
N GLY A 14 0.05 -3.97 -12.25
CA GLY A 14 -1.22 -4.12 -12.95
C GLY A 14 -1.40 -5.51 -13.57
N THR A 15 -0.36 -6.04 -14.22
CA THR A 15 -0.37 -7.39 -14.79
C THR A 15 -0.56 -8.44 -13.70
N LEU A 16 0.16 -8.32 -12.57
CA LEU A 16 0.06 -9.27 -11.47
C LEU A 16 -1.32 -9.22 -10.81
N VAL A 17 -1.86 -8.02 -10.56
CA VAL A 17 -3.21 -7.83 -10.03
C VAL A 17 -4.26 -8.43 -10.96
N SER A 18 -4.15 -8.18 -12.27
CA SER A 18 -5.09 -8.72 -13.26
C SER A 18 -5.13 -10.24 -13.26
N THR A 19 -3.94 -10.89 -13.23
CA THR A 19 -3.83 -12.34 -13.17
C THR A 19 -4.40 -12.89 -11.86
N THR A 20 -4.11 -12.24 -10.73
CA THR A 20 -4.57 -12.65 -9.41
C THR A 20 -6.09 -12.51 -9.29
N VAL A 21 -6.66 -11.39 -9.72
CA VAL A 21 -8.11 -11.14 -9.70
C VAL A 21 -8.85 -12.16 -10.59
N ALA A 22 -8.31 -12.48 -11.77
CA ALA A 22 -8.92 -13.45 -12.68
C ALA A 22 -8.96 -14.88 -12.11
N ALA A 23 -8.10 -15.19 -11.13
CA ALA A 23 -8.06 -16.51 -10.46
C ALA A 23 -9.01 -16.59 -9.24
N GLU A 24 -9.57 -15.48 -8.76
CA GLU A 24 -10.42 -15.47 -7.56
C GLU A 24 -11.88 -15.80 -7.88
N PRO A 25 -12.50 -16.76 -7.15
CA PRO A 25 -13.85 -17.23 -7.44
C PRO A 25 -14.95 -16.20 -7.10
N ASP A 26 -14.66 -15.21 -6.28
CA ASP A 26 -15.60 -14.16 -5.84
C ASP A 26 -15.44 -12.85 -6.61
N MET A 27 -14.48 -12.79 -7.57
CA MET A 27 -14.18 -11.63 -8.38
C MET A 27 -14.35 -11.90 -9.88
N ARG A 28 -14.59 -10.85 -10.64
CA ARG A 28 -14.62 -10.90 -12.11
C ARG A 28 -13.82 -9.74 -12.66
N LEU A 29 -12.78 -10.03 -13.42
CA LEU A 29 -12.02 -9.01 -14.16
C LEU A 29 -12.88 -8.52 -15.33
N VAL A 30 -13.39 -7.29 -15.26
CA VAL A 30 -14.31 -6.73 -16.26
C VAL A 30 -13.66 -5.78 -17.23
N GLY A 31 -12.45 -5.30 -16.95
CA GLY A 31 -11.71 -4.43 -17.85
C GLY A 31 -10.27 -4.16 -17.41
N LEU A 32 -9.46 -3.82 -18.40
CA LEU A 32 -8.04 -3.48 -18.26
C LEU A 32 -7.81 -2.13 -18.92
N VAL A 33 -7.29 -1.15 -18.19
CA VAL A 33 -6.98 0.19 -18.70
C VAL A 33 -5.49 0.44 -18.69
N ASP A 34 -4.94 0.79 -19.82
CA ASP A 34 -3.55 1.25 -19.95
C ASP A 34 -3.38 2.01 -21.27
N PRO A 35 -2.75 3.20 -21.30
CA PRO A 35 -2.55 3.96 -22.54
C PRO A 35 -1.77 3.22 -23.63
N ALA A 36 -1.05 2.16 -23.26
CA ALA A 36 -0.29 1.34 -24.22
C ALA A 36 -1.11 0.22 -24.88
N PHE A 37 -2.39 0.03 -24.52
CA PHE A 37 -3.26 -0.92 -25.23
C PHE A 37 -3.61 -0.38 -26.63
N ARG A 38 -3.71 -1.30 -27.59
CA ARG A 38 -4.14 -1.03 -28.96
C ARG A 38 -5.54 -1.58 -29.17
N ASP A 39 -6.28 -0.96 -30.09
CA ASP A 39 -7.62 -1.42 -30.44
C ASP A 39 -7.60 -2.89 -30.90
N GLY A 40 -8.52 -3.69 -30.34
CA GLY A 40 -8.64 -5.12 -30.65
C GLY A 40 -7.57 -6.03 -30.02
N GLU A 41 -6.76 -5.52 -29.11
CA GLU A 41 -5.77 -6.35 -28.38
C GLU A 41 -6.49 -7.39 -27.51
N ARG A 42 -6.10 -8.66 -27.64
CA ARG A 42 -6.68 -9.76 -26.85
C ARG A 42 -5.99 -9.87 -25.49
N ALA A 43 -6.79 -9.86 -24.43
CA ALA A 43 -6.37 -10.06 -23.04
C ALA A 43 -7.41 -10.90 -22.27
N ALA A 44 -7.19 -11.07 -20.98
CA ALA A 44 -8.11 -11.81 -20.09
C ALA A 44 -9.47 -11.11 -19.89
N ALA A 45 -9.55 -9.81 -20.22
CA ALA A 45 -10.77 -9.00 -20.18
C ALA A 45 -10.71 -7.93 -21.29
N PRO A 46 -11.80 -7.19 -21.56
CA PRO A 46 -11.78 -6.04 -22.46
C PRO A 46 -10.67 -5.05 -22.11
N THR A 47 -9.99 -4.53 -23.15
CA THR A 47 -8.86 -3.59 -23.00
C THR A 47 -9.26 -2.22 -23.48
N PHE A 48 -8.81 -1.19 -22.77
CA PHE A 48 -9.08 0.21 -23.07
C PHE A 48 -7.79 1.04 -22.99
N SER A 49 -7.54 1.87 -23.96
CA SER A 49 -6.45 2.87 -23.89
C SER A 49 -6.84 4.13 -23.11
N ASP A 50 -8.13 4.32 -22.87
CA ASP A 50 -8.71 5.47 -22.16
C ASP A 50 -9.66 5.04 -21.06
N LEU A 51 -9.53 5.66 -19.88
CA LEU A 51 -10.33 5.33 -18.70
C LEU A 51 -11.80 5.75 -18.86
N ASP A 52 -12.07 6.91 -19.48
CA ASP A 52 -13.45 7.37 -19.66
C ASP A 52 -14.21 6.48 -20.65
N ALA A 53 -13.52 5.92 -21.66
CA ALA A 53 -14.10 4.92 -22.54
C ALA A 53 -14.49 3.66 -21.74
N ALA A 54 -13.59 3.16 -20.90
CA ALA A 54 -13.88 2.02 -20.04
C ALA A 54 -15.09 2.27 -19.12
N LEU A 55 -15.13 3.42 -18.44
CA LEU A 55 -16.21 3.77 -17.51
C LEU A 55 -17.57 3.99 -18.20
N ARG A 56 -17.59 4.29 -19.51
CA ARG A 56 -18.85 4.37 -20.29
C ARG A 56 -19.38 2.98 -20.68
N GLU A 57 -18.48 2.02 -20.94
CA GLU A 57 -18.85 0.69 -21.47
C GLU A 57 -19.10 -0.33 -20.36
N ILE A 58 -18.41 -0.18 -19.21
CA ILE A 58 -18.51 -1.10 -18.07
C ILE A 58 -18.82 -0.37 -16.80
N SER A 59 -19.49 -1.07 -15.88
CA SER A 59 -19.84 -0.55 -14.54
C SER A 59 -19.13 -1.40 -13.48
N PRO A 60 -17.83 -1.16 -13.20
CA PRO A 60 -17.11 -1.94 -12.22
C PRO A 60 -17.57 -1.64 -10.80
N THR A 61 -17.54 -2.64 -9.92
CA THR A 61 -17.76 -2.43 -8.48
C THR A 61 -16.56 -1.75 -7.84
N VAL A 62 -15.33 -2.15 -8.28
CA VAL A 62 -14.06 -1.63 -7.75
C VAL A 62 -13.08 -1.37 -8.89
N ALA A 63 -12.48 -0.20 -8.91
CA ALA A 63 -11.31 0.11 -9.71
C ALA A 63 -10.03 -0.03 -8.86
N VAL A 64 -9.02 -0.72 -9.40
CA VAL A 64 -7.71 -0.91 -8.76
C VAL A 64 -6.67 -0.12 -9.52
N GLU A 65 -6.12 0.91 -8.89
CA GLU A 65 -5.24 1.90 -9.49
C GLU A 65 -3.77 1.60 -9.18
N PHE A 66 -3.01 1.17 -10.19
CA PHE A 66 -1.57 0.91 -10.13
C PHE A 66 -0.82 1.56 -11.31
N SER A 67 -1.23 2.75 -11.73
CA SER A 67 -0.57 3.49 -12.81
C SER A 67 0.71 4.21 -12.35
N THR A 68 0.84 5.48 -12.64
CA THR A 68 2.02 6.29 -12.35
C THR A 68 1.71 7.45 -11.40
N PRO A 69 2.71 8.01 -10.70
CA PRO A 69 2.52 9.22 -9.89
C PRO A 69 1.92 10.41 -10.65
N ALA A 70 2.15 10.48 -11.97
CA ALA A 70 1.62 11.57 -12.80
C ALA A 70 0.14 11.42 -13.13
N SER A 71 -0.41 10.19 -13.10
CA SER A 71 -1.78 9.89 -13.53
C SER A 71 -2.71 9.45 -12.40
N VAL A 72 -2.18 8.99 -11.26
CA VAL A 72 -2.96 8.42 -10.16
C VAL A 72 -4.08 9.35 -9.68
N TYR A 73 -3.79 10.63 -9.48
CA TYR A 73 -4.78 11.58 -9.00
C TYR A 73 -5.97 11.71 -9.97
N GLU A 74 -5.69 11.94 -11.25
CA GLU A 74 -6.73 12.14 -12.25
C GLU A 74 -7.54 10.85 -12.50
N ASN A 75 -6.90 9.68 -12.47
CA ASN A 75 -7.61 8.39 -12.57
C ASN A 75 -8.54 8.18 -11.38
N CYS A 76 -8.08 8.43 -10.15
CA CYS A 76 -8.93 8.35 -8.96
C CYS A 76 -10.10 9.33 -9.02
N ARG A 77 -9.84 10.56 -9.47
CA ARG A 77 -10.89 11.57 -9.63
C ARG A 77 -12.00 11.10 -10.57
N ARG A 78 -11.65 10.49 -11.70
CA ARG A 78 -12.60 9.97 -12.70
C ARG A 78 -13.38 8.76 -12.18
N THR A 79 -12.72 7.79 -11.54
CA THR A 79 -13.42 6.62 -10.97
C THR A 79 -14.39 7.01 -9.88
N LEU A 80 -13.98 7.88 -8.94
CA LEU A 80 -14.83 8.35 -7.85
C LEU A 80 -16.01 9.21 -8.34
N ALA A 81 -15.78 10.08 -9.33
CA ALA A 81 -16.86 10.87 -9.96
C ALA A 81 -17.88 10.00 -10.68
N ALA A 82 -17.48 8.83 -11.18
CA ALA A 82 -18.37 7.81 -11.73
C ALA A 82 -19.05 6.92 -10.66
N GLY A 83 -18.82 7.19 -9.36
CA GLY A 83 -19.37 6.41 -8.25
C GLY A 83 -18.71 5.04 -8.07
N VAL A 84 -17.52 4.82 -8.63
CA VAL A 84 -16.80 3.56 -8.56
C VAL A 84 -15.88 3.53 -7.34
N ASN A 85 -16.02 2.51 -6.50
CA ASN A 85 -15.10 2.30 -5.38
C ASN A 85 -13.67 2.14 -5.89
N THR A 86 -12.70 2.78 -5.23
CA THR A 86 -11.34 2.85 -5.76
C THR A 86 -10.31 2.39 -4.73
N VAL A 87 -9.49 1.41 -5.13
CA VAL A 87 -8.31 0.93 -4.40
C VAL A 87 -7.07 1.53 -5.03
N VAL A 88 -6.28 2.30 -4.28
CA VAL A 88 -5.10 3.01 -4.76
C VAL A 88 -3.83 2.36 -4.24
N GLY A 89 -3.01 1.88 -5.16
CA GLY A 89 -1.69 1.33 -4.88
C GLY A 89 -0.55 2.10 -5.56
N ALA A 90 -0.87 2.98 -6.50
CA ALA A 90 0.12 3.90 -7.06
C ALA A 90 0.51 4.97 -6.03
N THR A 91 1.77 5.36 -6.04
CA THR A 91 2.30 6.45 -5.20
C THR A 91 2.19 7.79 -5.90
N GLY A 92 2.37 8.89 -5.15
CA GLY A 92 2.48 10.24 -5.73
C GLY A 92 1.32 11.18 -5.42
N LEU A 93 0.29 10.72 -4.70
CA LEU A 93 -0.74 11.61 -4.17
C LEU A 93 -0.15 12.53 -3.09
N THR A 94 -0.45 13.81 -3.17
CA THR A 94 -0.18 14.78 -2.09
C THR A 94 -1.29 14.71 -1.03
N ASP A 95 -1.05 15.28 0.15
CA ASP A 95 -2.06 15.38 1.20
C ASP A 95 -3.27 16.20 0.74
N GLU A 96 -3.06 17.27 -0.04
CA GLU A 96 -4.12 18.10 -0.62
C GLU A 96 -4.99 17.28 -1.60
N GLN A 97 -4.34 16.57 -2.55
CA GLN A 97 -5.01 15.69 -3.50
C GLN A 97 -5.80 14.58 -2.79
N THR A 98 -5.21 13.99 -1.75
CA THR A 98 -5.89 12.98 -0.92
C THR A 98 -7.16 13.55 -0.30
N GLY A 99 -7.10 14.74 0.30
CA GLY A 99 -8.27 15.40 0.89
C GLY A 99 -9.34 15.78 -0.15
N GLU A 100 -8.95 16.09 -1.39
CA GLU A 100 -9.91 16.32 -2.48
C GLU A 100 -10.60 15.02 -2.90
N LEU A 101 -9.84 13.92 -3.05
CA LEU A 101 -10.41 12.60 -3.38
C LEU A 101 -11.34 12.08 -2.26
N GLU A 102 -11.04 12.34 -1.00
CA GLU A 102 -11.92 12.03 0.14
C GLU A 102 -13.27 12.74 0.03
N ARG A 103 -13.26 14.04 -0.25
CA ARG A 103 -14.47 14.82 -0.46
C ARG A 103 -15.28 14.31 -1.66
N LEU A 104 -14.58 13.98 -2.75
CA LEU A 104 -15.22 13.46 -3.96
C LEU A 104 -15.85 12.08 -3.71
N ALA A 105 -15.15 11.18 -3.04
CA ALA A 105 -15.66 9.86 -2.64
C ALA A 105 -16.96 10.02 -1.82
N ALA A 106 -16.96 10.89 -0.81
CA ALA A 106 -18.12 11.17 0.01
C ALA A 106 -19.30 11.75 -0.81
N ALA A 107 -19.02 12.68 -1.74
CA ALA A 107 -20.04 13.32 -2.57
C ALA A 107 -20.74 12.33 -3.53
N HIS A 108 -20.04 11.31 -3.98
CA HIS A 108 -20.56 10.29 -4.91
C HIS A 108 -20.92 8.96 -4.24
N GLY A 109 -20.83 8.87 -2.90
CA GLY A 109 -21.13 7.64 -2.15
C GLY A 109 -20.18 6.48 -2.47
N ALA A 110 -18.98 6.77 -2.98
CA ALA A 110 -17.97 5.78 -3.33
C ALA A 110 -16.99 5.52 -2.16
N GLY A 111 -16.50 4.30 -2.08
CA GLY A 111 -15.40 3.94 -1.18
C GLY A 111 -14.05 4.28 -1.78
N LEU A 112 -13.18 4.93 -1.01
CA LEU A 112 -11.80 5.19 -1.37
C LEU A 112 -10.86 4.47 -0.39
N PHE A 113 -10.01 3.61 -0.90
CA PHE A 113 -8.97 2.95 -0.11
C PHE A 113 -7.59 3.28 -0.67
N ILE A 114 -6.70 3.82 0.16
CA ILE A 114 -5.32 4.15 -0.20
C ILE A 114 -4.37 3.32 0.66
N ALA A 115 -3.52 2.51 0.04
CA ALA A 115 -2.51 1.73 0.75
C ALA A 115 -1.08 2.13 0.37
N PRO A 116 -0.31 2.65 1.33
CA PRO A 116 1.13 2.84 1.15
C PRO A 116 1.88 1.50 1.00
N ASN A 117 1.30 0.41 1.51
CA ASN A 117 1.85 -0.94 1.44
C ASN A 117 0.73 -1.99 1.48
N PHE A 118 0.78 -2.97 0.57
CA PHE A 118 -0.15 -4.10 0.50
C PHE A 118 0.41 -5.41 1.08
N ALA A 119 1.66 -5.45 1.54
CA ALA A 119 2.22 -6.65 2.15
C ALA A 119 1.60 -6.88 3.55
N LEU A 120 0.71 -7.86 3.68
CA LEU A 120 0.05 -8.18 4.96
C LEU A 120 1.06 -8.42 6.08
N GLY A 121 2.15 -9.16 5.81
CA GLY A 121 3.20 -9.42 6.80
C GLY A 121 3.88 -8.14 7.28
N ALA A 122 4.15 -7.17 6.39
CA ALA A 122 4.71 -5.87 6.78
C ALA A 122 3.74 -5.08 7.67
N VAL A 123 2.44 -5.12 7.34
CA VAL A 123 1.39 -4.47 8.14
C VAL A 123 1.25 -5.10 9.52
N LEU A 124 1.33 -6.44 9.61
CA LEU A 124 1.32 -7.15 10.89
C LEU A 124 2.55 -6.82 11.73
N VAL A 125 3.75 -6.74 11.12
CA VAL A 125 4.95 -6.28 11.82
C VAL A 125 4.75 -4.87 12.39
N MET A 126 4.18 -3.94 11.64
CA MET A 126 3.88 -2.59 12.14
C MET A 126 2.93 -2.62 13.35
N ARG A 127 1.84 -3.41 13.30
CA ARG A 127 0.88 -3.55 14.41
C ARG A 127 1.52 -4.18 15.65
N PHE A 128 2.25 -5.28 15.46
CA PHE A 128 2.91 -5.98 16.57
C PHE A 128 4.03 -5.13 17.18
N ALA A 129 4.77 -4.37 16.35
CA ALA A 129 5.77 -3.43 16.83
C ALA A 129 5.16 -2.29 17.66
N ALA A 130 4.01 -1.75 17.23
CA ALA A 130 3.28 -0.76 18.01
C ALA A 130 2.86 -1.33 19.37
N GLU A 131 2.30 -2.54 19.41
CA GLU A 131 1.93 -3.19 20.69
C GLU A 131 3.16 -3.48 21.56
N ALA A 132 4.24 -4.02 21.00
CA ALA A 132 5.48 -4.28 21.74
C ALA A 132 6.11 -3.00 22.34
N ALA A 133 5.93 -1.85 21.71
CA ALA A 133 6.43 -0.56 22.20
C ALA A 133 5.88 -0.16 23.58
N ARG A 134 4.81 -0.79 24.06
CA ARG A 134 4.26 -0.59 25.42
C ARG A 134 5.10 -1.27 26.51
N TYR A 135 5.91 -2.24 26.14
CA TYR A 135 6.60 -3.12 27.09
C TYR A 135 8.13 -2.97 27.04
N TYR A 136 8.67 -2.45 25.95
CA TYR A 136 10.10 -2.28 25.73
C TYR A 136 10.51 -0.82 25.71
N GLY A 137 11.53 -0.48 26.48
CA GLY A 137 12.06 0.90 26.54
C GLY A 137 12.98 1.28 25.38
N ARG A 138 13.46 0.32 24.59
CA ARG A 138 14.41 0.55 23.48
C ARG A 138 14.05 -0.28 22.27
N ALA A 139 14.13 0.36 21.09
CA ALA A 139 13.93 -0.31 19.81
C ALA A 139 14.80 0.30 18.72
N GLU A 140 15.14 -0.49 17.71
CA GLU A 140 15.76 -0.05 16.45
C GLU A 140 15.03 -0.72 15.27
N ILE A 141 15.05 -0.07 14.11
CA ILE A 141 14.45 -0.59 12.88
C ILE A 141 15.55 -0.75 11.83
N VAL A 142 15.58 -1.91 11.15
CA VAL A 142 16.44 -2.16 9.99
C VAL A 142 15.54 -2.43 8.80
N GLU A 143 15.65 -1.61 7.74
CA GLU A 143 14.92 -1.82 6.50
C GLU A 143 15.89 -2.09 5.35
N LEU A 144 15.54 -3.05 4.49
CA LEU A 144 16.42 -3.49 3.41
C LEU A 144 15.61 -3.53 2.11
N HIS A 145 16.13 -2.87 1.08
CA HIS A 145 15.49 -2.81 -0.24
C HIS A 145 16.51 -2.97 -1.37
N HIS A 146 15.98 -3.15 -2.57
CA HIS A 146 16.78 -3.19 -3.78
C HIS A 146 17.55 -1.87 -3.99
N GLU A 147 18.69 -1.93 -4.66
CA GLU A 147 19.63 -0.81 -4.86
C GLU A 147 19.01 0.42 -5.57
N LYS A 148 17.93 0.20 -6.37
CA LYS A 148 17.25 1.27 -7.13
C LYS A 148 16.24 2.08 -6.31
N LYS A 149 16.02 1.73 -5.03
CA LYS A 149 15.13 2.48 -4.15
C LYS A 149 15.81 3.78 -3.69
N VAL A 150 15.24 4.91 -4.06
CA VAL A 150 15.83 6.24 -3.85
C VAL A 150 15.63 6.74 -2.41
N ASP A 151 14.42 6.58 -1.87
CA ASP A 151 14.10 7.02 -0.52
C ASP A 151 14.76 6.13 0.54
N ALA A 152 15.37 6.75 1.53
CA ALA A 152 15.95 6.13 2.73
C ALA A 152 15.79 7.10 3.91
N PRO A 153 15.16 6.68 5.03
CA PRO A 153 14.48 5.39 5.24
C PRO A 153 13.22 5.23 4.38
N SER A 154 12.78 3.97 4.22
CA SER A 154 11.56 3.65 3.49
C SER A 154 10.31 4.22 4.17
N GLY A 155 9.27 4.54 3.38
CA GLY A 155 7.98 5.00 3.92
C GLY A 155 7.36 4.03 4.95
N THR A 156 7.55 2.72 4.77
CA THR A 156 7.11 1.70 5.73
C THR A 156 7.84 1.81 7.07
N ALA A 157 9.16 2.00 7.05
CA ALA A 157 9.96 2.15 8.28
C ALA A 157 9.60 3.46 9.02
N LEU A 158 9.43 4.57 8.29
CA LEU A 158 8.96 5.82 8.86
C LEU A 158 7.58 5.67 9.52
N ARG A 159 6.64 4.98 8.84
CA ARG A 159 5.31 4.73 9.39
C ARG A 159 5.36 3.82 10.61
N THR A 160 6.20 2.77 10.60
CA THR A 160 6.40 1.88 11.75
C THR A 160 6.86 2.66 12.97
N ALA A 161 7.89 3.49 12.84
CA ALA A 161 8.41 4.30 13.94
C ALA A 161 7.33 5.24 14.51
N ARG A 162 6.54 5.89 13.64
CA ARG A 162 5.42 6.75 14.07
C ARG A 162 4.34 5.98 14.81
N LEU A 163 3.95 4.81 14.32
CA LEU A 163 2.94 3.96 14.99
C LEU A 163 3.42 3.49 16.37
N MET A 164 4.68 3.05 16.46
CA MET A 164 5.29 2.66 17.73
C MET A 164 5.30 3.83 18.75
N ARG A 165 5.59 5.05 18.27
CA ARG A 165 5.64 6.23 19.14
C ARG A 165 4.26 6.74 19.55
N ALA A 166 3.29 6.67 18.64
CA ALA A 166 1.91 7.11 18.88
C ALA A 166 1.07 6.08 19.65
N GLN A 167 1.58 4.87 19.89
CA GLN A 167 0.87 3.83 20.62
C GLN A 167 0.59 4.28 22.05
N GLU A 168 -0.66 4.19 22.47
CA GLU A 168 -1.05 4.49 23.84
C GLU A 168 -0.32 3.58 24.84
N GLY A 169 0.30 4.18 25.85
CA GLY A 169 1.11 3.48 26.83
C GLY A 169 2.50 3.08 26.34
N ALA A 170 2.98 3.60 25.20
CA ALA A 170 4.35 3.34 24.74
C ALA A 170 5.38 3.84 25.76
N THR A 171 6.34 2.95 26.08
CA THR A 171 7.41 3.20 27.07
C THR A 171 8.75 3.53 26.41
N LEU A 172 8.79 3.63 25.06
CA LEU A 172 10.01 3.88 24.33
C LEU A 172 10.71 5.18 24.78
N VAL A 173 11.98 5.04 25.10
CA VAL A 173 12.88 6.16 25.43
C VAL A 173 13.65 6.53 24.16
N SER A 174 13.74 7.83 23.84
CA SER A 174 14.53 8.29 22.70
C SER A 174 15.99 7.82 22.83
N ALA A 175 16.57 7.34 21.74
CA ALA A 175 17.96 6.91 21.68
C ALA A 175 18.94 8.08 21.87
N GLY A 176 18.46 9.34 21.66
CA GLY A 176 19.31 10.51 21.61
C GLY A 176 20.10 10.57 20.30
N GLU A 177 20.75 11.70 20.06
CA GLU A 177 21.64 11.86 18.90
C GLU A 177 22.90 11.01 19.07
N GLY A 178 23.36 10.42 18.00
CA GLY A 178 24.55 9.58 17.94
C GLY A 178 25.32 9.79 16.63
N PRO A 179 26.47 9.11 16.45
CA PRO A 179 27.20 9.17 15.19
C PRO A 179 26.32 8.62 14.04
N PRO A 180 26.58 9.03 12.77
CA PRO A 180 25.79 8.59 11.61
C PRO A 180 25.65 7.06 11.46
N SER A 181 26.62 6.29 11.98
CA SER A 181 26.59 4.83 11.99
C SER A 181 25.48 4.24 12.88
N ARG A 182 24.84 5.05 13.74
CA ARG A 182 23.71 4.65 14.59
C ARG A 182 22.34 4.80 13.92
N GLY A 183 22.32 5.05 12.62
CA GLY A 183 21.10 5.23 11.84
C GLY A 183 20.49 6.63 11.96
N GLN A 184 19.42 6.84 11.23
CA GLN A 184 18.64 8.08 11.30
C GLN A 184 17.59 7.99 12.41
N LEU A 185 17.51 9.00 13.27
CA LEU A 185 16.45 9.07 14.29
C LEU A 185 15.12 9.45 13.65
N VAL A 186 14.11 8.61 13.83
CA VAL A 186 12.72 8.85 13.45
C VAL A 186 11.87 8.68 14.70
N GLU A 187 11.23 9.74 15.15
CA GLU A 187 10.45 9.73 16.42
C GLU A 187 11.28 9.24 17.63
N GLY A 188 12.59 9.46 17.60
CA GLY A 188 13.53 9.01 18.64
C GLY A 188 13.94 7.53 18.52
N ILE A 189 13.54 6.82 17.47
CA ILE A 189 13.90 5.43 17.18
C ILE A 189 14.96 5.43 16.07
N PRO A 190 16.12 4.78 16.24
CA PRO A 190 17.11 4.62 15.18
C PRO A 190 16.56 3.76 14.04
N VAL A 191 16.70 4.23 12.81
CA VAL A 191 16.32 3.51 11.58
C VAL A 191 17.54 3.36 10.69
N HIS A 192 17.84 2.12 10.32
CA HIS A 192 18.97 1.76 9.46
C HIS A 192 18.44 1.32 8.09
N SER A 193 19.08 1.81 7.03
CA SER A 193 18.66 1.52 5.65
C SER A 193 19.76 0.76 4.91
N VAL A 194 19.40 -0.39 4.34
CA VAL A 194 20.29 -1.21 3.50
C VAL A 194 19.77 -1.20 2.07
N ARG A 195 20.68 -1.05 1.08
CA ARG A 195 20.39 -1.07 -0.36
C ARG A 195 21.34 -2.03 -1.05
N LEU A 196 20.80 -3.19 -1.51
CA LEU A 196 21.61 -4.24 -2.16
C LEU A 196 20.86 -4.87 -3.34
N PRO A 197 21.58 -5.34 -4.37
CA PRO A 197 21.01 -6.23 -5.39
C PRO A 197 20.39 -7.48 -4.77
N GLY A 198 19.32 -7.99 -5.35
CA GLY A 198 18.64 -9.22 -4.90
C GLY A 198 17.61 -9.01 -3.79
N LEU A 199 17.59 -7.87 -3.14
CA LEU A 199 16.54 -7.53 -2.17
C LEU A 199 15.26 -7.01 -2.87
N VAL A 200 14.11 -7.23 -2.24
CA VAL A 200 12.82 -6.65 -2.67
C VAL A 200 12.38 -5.59 -1.66
N ALA A 201 11.81 -6.02 -0.53
CA ALA A 201 11.40 -5.15 0.56
C ALA A 201 11.37 -5.94 1.87
N HIS A 202 12.15 -5.53 2.83
CA HIS A 202 12.33 -6.22 4.10
C HIS A 202 12.33 -5.21 5.24
N GLN A 203 11.80 -5.60 6.39
CA GLN A 203 11.86 -4.79 7.59
C GLN A 203 12.00 -5.68 8.81
N GLU A 204 12.90 -5.29 9.71
CA GLU A 204 13.12 -5.89 11.01
C GLU A 204 13.00 -4.83 12.09
N VAL A 205 12.26 -5.12 13.16
CA VAL A 205 12.14 -4.28 14.34
C VAL A 205 12.71 -5.05 15.52
N LEU A 206 13.71 -4.48 16.15
CA LEU A 206 14.45 -5.04 17.28
C LEU A 206 14.05 -4.32 18.55
N PHE A 207 13.63 -5.04 19.57
CA PHE A 207 13.33 -4.51 20.90
C PHE A 207 14.29 -5.11 21.92
N GLY A 208 15.03 -4.27 22.65
CA GLY A 208 15.96 -4.68 23.69
C GLY A 208 15.34 -4.59 25.08
N GLY A 209 15.41 -5.67 25.84
CA GLY A 209 15.06 -5.77 27.26
C GLY A 209 16.21 -6.31 28.10
N THR A 210 16.05 -6.35 29.42
CA THR A 210 17.09 -6.88 30.30
C THR A 210 17.19 -8.40 30.12
N GLY A 211 18.28 -8.86 29.51
CA GLY A 211 18.52 -10.29 29.28
C GLY A 211 17.75 -10.90 28.10
N GLU A 212 17.08 -10.08 27.28
CA GLU A 212 16.28 -10.55 26.15
C GLU A 212 16.34 -9.62 24.94
N LEU A 213 16.03 -10.16 23.78
CA LEU A 213 15.81 -9.45 22.53
C LEU A 213 14.53 -10.00 21.87
N LEU A 214 13.57 -9.12 21.56
CA LEU A 214 12.45 -9.45 20.69
C LEU A 214 12.71 -8.94 19.28
N THR A 215 12.58 -9.79 18.27
CA THR A 215 12.72 -9.44 16.86
C THR A 215 11.41 -9.72 16.10
N LEU A 216 10.91 -8.71 15.41
CA LEU A 216 9.79 -8.83 14.48
C LEU A 216 10.30 -8.59 13.06
N ARG A 217 10.15 -9.56 12.16
CA ARG A 217 10.70 -9.46 10.81
C ARG A 217 9.70 -9.87 9.75
N HIS A 218 9.70 -9.15 8.63
CA HIS A 218 8.99 -9.49 7.41
C HIS A 218 9.91 -9.34 6.19
N ASP A 219 9.87 -10.33 5.31
CA ASP A 219 10.63 -10.39 4.07
C ASP A 219 9.66 -10.55 2.89
N SER A 220 9.56 -9.56 2.01
CA SER A 220 8.96 -9.71 0.69
C SER A 220 10.00 -10.26 -0.27
N LEU A 221 9.79 -11.48 -0.75
CA LEU A 221 10.71 -12.16 -1.67
C LEU A 221 10.34 -11.91 -3.13
N SER A 222 9.08 -11.57 -3.40
CA SER A 222 8.58 -11.18 -4.72
C SER A 222 7.41 -10.18 -4.58
N HIS A 223 6.99 -9.57 -5.70
CA HIS A 223 5.81 -8.69 -5.73
C HIS A 223 4.49 -9.45 -5.48
N GLU A 224 4.48 -10.77 -5.59
CA GLU A 224 3.32 -11.62 -5.26
C GLU A 224 2.92 -11.49 -3.79
N SER A 225 3.87 -11.17 -2.91
CA SER A 225 3.62 -10.92 -1.48
C SER A 225 2.61 -9.79 -1.22
N PHE A 226 2.36 -8.92 -2.20
CA PHE A 226 1.37 -7.84 -2.10
C PHE A 226 -0.06 -8.31 -2.46
N MET A 227 -0.21 -9.41 -3.19
CA MET A 227 -1.49 -9.83 -3.74
C MET A 227 -2.54 -10.17 -2.69
N PRO A 228 -2.23 -10.87 -1.59
CA PRO A 228 -3.22 -11.10 -0.52
C PRO A 228 -3.80 -9.80 0.05
N GLY A 229 -2.97 -8.77 0.21
CA GLY A 229 -3.44 -7.45 0.67
C GLY A 229 -4.26 -6.70 -0.37
N VAL A 230 -3.91 -6.81 -1.65
CA VAL A 230 -4.71 -6.23 -2.75
C VAL A 230 -6.09 -6.89 -2.80
N LEU A 231 -6.18 -8.21 -2.73
CA LEU A 231 -7.44 -8.94 -2.71
C LEU A 231 -8.31 -8.58 -1.49
N LEU A 232 -7.69 -8.48 -0.32
CA LEU A 232 -8.37 -8.01 0.89
C LEU A 232 -8.93 -6.59 0.69
N ALA A 233 -8.12 -5.68 0.15
CA ALA A 233 -8.54 -4.31 -0.11
C ALA A 233 -9.71 -4.26 -1.09
N ILE A 234 -9.68 -5.02 -2.19
CA ILE A 234 -10.80 -5.11 -3.15
C ILE A 234 -12.09 -5.56 -2.43
N ARG A 235 -12.03 -6.65 -1.64
CA ARG A 235 -13.19 -7.19 -0.92
C ARG A 235 -13.80 -6.20 0.06
N LYS A 236 -12.96 -5.53 0.83
CA LYS A 236 -13.40 -4.55 1.83
C LYS A 236 -13.90 -3.26 1.17
N THR A 237 -13.21 -2.76 0.15
CA THR A 237 -13.56 -1.52 -0.55
C THR A 237 -14.85 -1.65 -1.35
N ALA A 238 -15.19 -2.83 -1.85
CA ALA A 238 -16.45 -3.09 -2.53
C ALA A 238 -17.71 -2.77 -1.69
N ARG A 239 -17.56 -2.66 -0.37
CA ARG A 239 -18.64 -2.34 0.59
C ARG A 239 -18.31 -1.12 1.46
N LEU A 240 -17.21 -0.44 1.14
CA LEU A 240 -16.75 0.70 1.92
C LEU A 240 -17.62 1.92 1.61
N SER A 241 -17.97 2.68 2.64
CA SER A 241 -18.48 4.04 2.51
C SER A 241 -17.46 5.00 3.08
N GLY A 242 -17.01 5.96 2.28
CA GLY A 242 -15.98 6.93 2.67
C GLY A 242 -14.55 6.46 2.43
N THR A 243 -13.60 7.02 3.17
CA THR A 243 -12.17 6.81 2.92
C THR A 243 -11.48 6.05 4.04
N VAL A 244 -10.61 5.12 3.66
CA VAL A 244 -9.69 4.41 4.55
C VAL A 244 -8.27 4.50 4.00
N ILE A 245 -7.31 4.90 4.84
CA ILE A 245 -5.89 4.98 4.50
C ILE A 245 -5.10 4.03 5.38
N GLY A 246 -4.42 3.08 4.74
CA GLY A 246 -3.60 2.07 5.38
C GLY A 246 -4.31 0.73 5.54
N LEU A 247 -3.61 -0.34 5.11
CA LEU A 247 -4.14 -1.70 5.11
C LEU A 247 -4.41 -2.23 6.53
N GLU A 248 -3.68 -1.71 7.53
CA GLU A 248 -3.89 -2.05 8.94
C GLU A 248 -5.31 -1.78 9.44
N ARG A 249 -6.00 -0.80 8.85
CA ARG A 249 -7.37 -0.45 9.20
C ARG A 249 -8.42 -1.37 8.59
N LEU A 250 -8.02 -2.24 7.67
CA LEU A 250 -8.89 -3.27 7.07
C LEU A 250 -8.77 -4.62 7.76
N LEU A 251 -7.83 -4.80 8.69
CA LEU A 251 -7.58 -6.08 9.37
C LEU A 251 -8.48 -6.32 10.59
N ASP A 252 -9.27 -5.33 10.98
CA ASP A 252 -10.19 -5.40 12.13
C ASP A 252 -11.57 -5.86 11.69
#